data_e06ec772101f6d76cdabc2a0e97e810d
#
_entry.id   e06ec772101f6d76cdabc2a0e97e810d
#
_cell.length_a   1.000
_cell.length_b   1.000
_cell.length_c   1.000
_cell.angle_alpha   90.00
_cell.angle_beta   90.00
_cell.angle_gamma   90.00
#
_symmetry.space_group_name_H-M   'P 1'
#
loop_
_entity.id
_entity.type
_entity.pdbx_description
1 polymer ?
#
loop_
_entity_poly.entity_id
_entity_poly.type
_entity_poly.pdbx_seq_one_letter_code
_entity_poly.pdbx_strand_id
1 'polypeptide(L)'
;MFICRFNLVVSALLLVGCLVVAGRVFAIETIAREAIMIDMDTGDVILSKEADKRMPPASMSKLMTLYMLFERLKDGSLSLDDTLRVSADAWRRGGAKSGSSTMFLLPKKRVKISDLIPGIIVQSGNDACIVVAEGLAGSEAEFAEEMTEKALSIGMTRSTFRNSTGWPHPEHLTTARDLATLAKRTIIDFPQYYHYYKQLKFTYNGIKQHNRNPLLYKDMGADGLKTGHTQVAGYGLTSSAVRGGRRLILVVNGLLSKKARSTEPERLLEWGFREFNNYALFEKGTEVETANVWLGKASTVPLIIEQDVKITLARKSRDKMKVTVSFKGPIPAPIKKGDKIAVLKITAPGRKPMEILLSAGADVERLGLIGRLGAALSSILWGHAG
;
A
#
# COMPACT_ATOMS: atom_id res chain seq x y z
N MET A 1 31.92 18.92 78.56
CA MET A 1 32.01 19.75 77.35
C MET A 1 32.37 18.83 76.17
N PHE A 2 31.29 18.27 75.53
CA PHE A 2 31.44 17.31 74.41
C PHE A 2 31.12 18.01 73.12
N ILE A 3 32.08 18.02 72.21
CA ILE A 3 31.93 18.55 70.86
C ILE A 3 31.48 17.40 69.93
N CYS A 4 30.28 17.47 69.41
CA CYS A 4 29.75 16.52 68.45
C CYS A 4 30.16 16.95 67.02
N ARG A 5 30.97 16.15 66.35
CA ARG A 5 31.33 16.37 64.92
C ARG A 5 30.22 15.75 64.02
N PHE A 6 29.56 16.59 63.25
CA PHE A 6 28.64 16.18 62.22
C PHE A 6 29.42 15.88 60.93
N ASN A 7 29.40 14.65 60.49
CA ASN A 7 29.96 14.28 59.20
C ASN A 7 28.85 14.40 58.15
N LEU A 8 28.99 15.36 57.23
CA LEU A 8 28.15 15.51 56.03
C LEU A 8 28.66 14.55 54.96
N VAL A 9 27.88 13.51 54.65
CA VAL A 9 28.11 12.63 53.52
C VAL A 9 27.39 13.24 52.32
N VAL A 10 28.14 13.81 51.40
CA VAL A 10 27.63 14.30 50.10
C VAL A 10 27.53 13.11 49.15
N SER A 11 26.31 12.61 48.93
CA SER A 11 26.03 11.62 47.90
C SER A 11 25.91 12.32 46.53
N ALA A 12 26.97 12.21 45.71
CA ALA A 12 26.92 12.61 44.30
C ALA A 12 26.12 11.59 43.50
N LEU A 13 24.87 11.93 43.13
CA LEU A 13 24.08 11.18 42.15
C LEU A 13 24.70 11.42 40.76
N LEU A 14 25.41 10.44 40.25
CA LEU A 14 25.79 10.35 38.83
C LEU A 14 24.57 9.97 38.00
N LEU A 15 23.91 10.97 37.41
CA LEU A 15 22.89 10.76 36.35
C LEU A 15 23.63 10.31 35.09
N VAL A 16 23.73 8.99 34.89
CA VAL A 16 24.13 8.43 33.58
C VAL A 16 22.96 8.59 32.63
N GLY A 17 22.96 9.69 31.89
CA GLY A 17 22.04 9.90 30.76
C GLY A 17 22.31 8.86 29.67
N CYS A 18 21.51 7.81 29.58
CA CYS A 18 21.45 6.95 28.41
C CYS A 18 21.01 7.78 27.22
N LEU A 19 21.97 8.34 26.49
CA LEU A 19 21.72 8.81 25.12
C LEU A 19 21.34 7.59 24.28
N VAL A 20 20.04 7.36 24.14
CA VAL A 20 19.52 6.49 23.11
C VAL A 20 19.86 7.15 21.79
N VAL A 21 21.00 6.80 21.21
CA VAL A 21 21.32 7.09 19.82
C VAL A 21 20.35 6.27 19.00
N ALA A 22 19.16 6.83 18.77
CA ALA A 22 18.25 6.32 17.76
C ALA A 22 19.03 6.36 16.44
N GLY A 23 19.50 5.20 16.01
CA GLY A 23 20.19 5.05 14.75
C GLY A 23 19.30 5.64 13.66
N ARG A 24 19.68 6.83 13.15
CA ARG A 24 19.04 7.43 12.01
C ARG A 24 19.18 6.43 10.87
N VAL A 25 18.13 5.64 10.63
CA VAL A 25 17.94 5.05 9.31
C VAL A 25 17.92 6.25 8.37
N PHE A 26 18.92 6.36 7.50
CA PHE A 26 18.93 7.40 6.48
C PHE A 26 17.70 7.17 5.59
N ALA A 27 16.56 7.71 6.01
CA ALA A 27 15.40 7.81 5.17
C ALA A 27 15.80 8.73 4.03
N ILE A 28 15.58 8.29 2.80
CA ILE A 28 15.81 9.15 1.64
C ILE A 28 14.86 10.35 1.78
N GLU A 29 15.44 11.55 1.71
CA GLU A 29 14.63 12.75 1.67
C GLU A 29 14.06 12.94 0.26
N THR A 30 12.86 13.48 0.17
CA THR A 30 12.22 13.81 -1.10
C THR A 30 11.77 15.27 -1.12
N ILE A 31 11.92 15.90 -2.28
CA ILE A 31 11.42 17.25 -2.54
C ILE A 31 9.91 17.28 -2.82
N ALA A 32 9.26 16.12 -2.95
CA ALA A 32 7.81 16.06 -3.03
C ALA A 32 7.17 16.57 -1.72
N ARG A 33 6.04 17.24 -1.81
CA ARG A 33 5.29 17.69 -0.65
C ARG A 33 4.63 16.50 0.05
N GLU A 34 3.98 15.65 -0.70
CA GLU A 34 3.41 14.38 -0.25
C GLU A 34 4.03 13.22 -1.06
N ALA A 35 4.43 12.14 -0.37
CA ALA A 35 4.98 10.96 -1.04
C ALA A 35 4.73 9.67 -0.27
N ILE A 36 4.53 8.57 -1.00
CA ILE A 36 4.55 7.21 -0.45
C ILE A 36 5.14 6.26 -1.48
N MET A 37 5.95 5.30 -1.01
CA MET A 37 6.38 4.15 -1.79
C MET A 37 6.02 2.87 -1.05
N ILE A 38 5.36 1.95 -1.72
CA ILE A 38 5.02 0.64 -1.19
C ILE A 38 5.59 -0.47 -2.05
N ASP A 39 5.98 -1.55 -1.41
CA ASP A 39 6.20 -2.83 -2.09
C ASP A 39 4.83 -3.50 -2.30
N MET A 40 4.54 -3.88 -3.52
CA MET A 40 3.21 -4.42 -3.84
C MET A 40 2.99 -5.82 -3.26
N ASP A 41 4.05 -6.65 -3.21
CA ASP A 41 3.95 -8.04 -2.77
C ASP A 41 3.70 -8.15 -1.25
N THR A 42 4.44 -7.35 -0.48
CA THR A 42 4.38 -7.38 0.98
C THR A 42 3.41 -6.36 1.58
N GLY A 43 3.08 -5.31 0.82
CA GLY A 43 2.34 -4.15 1.33
C GLY A 43 3.17 -3.22 2.21
N ASP A 44 4.45 -3.50 2.40
CA ASP A 44 5.33 -2.70 3.25
C ASP A 44 5.56 -1.30 2.68
N VAL A 45 5.49 -0.30 3.57
CA VAL A 45 5.79 1.09 3.24
C VAL A 45 7.30 1.32 3.34
N ILE A 46 7.93 1.61 2.20
CA ILE A 46 9.37 1.87 2.08
C ILE A 46 9.69 3.34 2.32
N LEU A 47 8.82 4.23 1.84
CA LEU A 47 8.92 5.69 2.00
C LEU A 47 7.56 6.24 2.39
N SER A 48 7.53 7.17 3.34
CA SER A 48 6.33 7.89 3.73
C SER A 48 6.70 9.33 4.13
N LYS A 49 6.14 10.32 3.40
CA LYS A 49 6.22 11.74 3.74
C LYS A 49 4.85 12.34 3.55
N GLU A 50 4.24 12.85 4.63
CA GLU A 50 2.88 13.43 4.61
C GLU A 50 1.88 12.55 3.84
N ALA A 51 2.07 11.20 3.88
CA ALA A 51 1.35 10.25 3.03
C ALA A 51 -0.16 10.23 3.29
N ASP A 52 -0.58 10.62 4.49
CA ASP A 52 -1.97 10.65 4.94
C ASP A 52 -2.57 12.06 4.95
N LYS A 53 -1.81 13.07 4.53
CA LYS A 53 -2.30 14.43 4.39
C LYS A 53 -3.24 14.54 3.20
N ARG A 54 -4.43 15.11 3.41
CA ARG A 54 -5.38 15.37 2.32
C ARG A 54 -4.82 16.43 1.38
N MET A 55 -4.85 16.13 0.09
CA MET A 55 -4.29 16.96 -0.99
C MET A 55 -5.17 16.93 -2.24
N PRO A 56 -5.16 17.97 -3.07
CA PRO A 56 -5.79 17.93 -4.38
C PRO A 56 -5.05 16.94 -5.29
N PRO A 57 -5.74 15.95 -5.86
CA PRO A 57 -5.11 14.92 -6.71
C PRO A 57 -4.80 15.39 -8.14
N ALA A 58 -5.40 16.47 -8.60
CA ALA A 58 -5.40 16.83 -10.01
C ALA A 58 -5.81 15.64 -10.89
N SER A 59 -5.25 15.48 -12.08
CA SER A 59 -5.61 14.39 -13.01
C SER A 59 -5.21 12.98 -12.53
N MET A 60 -4.61 12.80 -11.36
CA MET A 60 -4.47 11.47 -10.77
C MET A 60 -5.82 10.88 -10.35
N SER A 61 -6.86 11.70 -10.14
CA SER A 61 -8.26 11.29 -9.95
C SER A 61 -8.78 10.38 -11.06
N LYS A 62 -8.27 10.55 -12.29
CA LYS A 62 -8.68 9.76 -13.45
C LYS A 62 -8.40 8.25 -13.31
N LEU A 63 -7.53 7.89 -12.36
CA LEU A 63 -7.35 6.48 -11.97
C LEU A 63 -8.66 5.90 -11.42
N MET A 64 -9.45 6.68 -10.65
CA MET A 64 -10.75 6.22 -10.15
C MET A 64 -11.78 6.18 -11.27
N THR A 65 -11.80 7.15 -12.17
CA THR A 65 -12.68 7.12 -13.36
C THR A 65 -12.44 5.86 -14.20
N LEU A 66 -11.17 5.50 -14.41
CA LEU A 66 -10.79 4.28 -15.13
C LEU A 66 -11.09 3.01 -14.31
N TYR A 67 -10.92 3.05 -12.99
CA TYR A 67 -11.23 1.93 -12.11
C TYR A 67 -12.70 1.53 -12.22
N MET A 68 -13.61 2.50 -12.16
CA MET A 68 -15.05 2.27 -12.32
C MET A 68 -15.42 1.80 -13.74
N LEU A 69 -14.77 2.34 -14.77
CA LEU A 69 -14.96 1.88 -16.14
C LEU A 69 -14.49 0.41 -16.32
N PHE A 70 -13.31 0.08 -15.76
CA PHE A 70 -12.80 -1.30 -15.80
C PHE A 70 -13.66 -2.27 -15.00
N GLU A 71 -14.33 -1.83 -13.96
CA GLU A 71 -15.28 -2.64 -13.21
C GLU A 71 -16.46 -3.04 -14.09
N ARG A 72 -17.06 -2.09 -14.83
CA ARG A 72 -18.14 -2.35 -15.79
C ARG A 72 -17.72 -3.24 -16.97
N LEU A 73 -16.47 -3.13 -17.40
CA LEU A 73 -15.91 -4.03 -18.42
C LEU A 73 -15.66 -5.44 -17.86
N LYS A 74 -15.27 -5.57 -16.60
CA LYS A 74 -14.98 -6.85 -15.96
C LYS A 74 -16.24 -7.64 -15.64
N ASP A 75 -17.31 -6.98 -15.21
CA ASP A 75 -18.61 -7.62 -14.90
C ASP A 75 -19.45 -7.89 -16.14
N GLY A 76 -19.00 -7.44 -17.33
CA GLY A 76 -19.68 -7.66 -18.61
C GLY A 76 -20.83 -6.70 -18.89
N SER A 77 -21.11 -5.72 -18.04
CA SER A 77 -22.14 -4.69 -18.29
C SER A 77 -21.76 -3.74 -19.43
N LEU A 78 -20.47 -3.69 -19.77
CA LEU A 78 -19.92 -3.00 -20.94
C LEU A 78 -18.90 -3.87 -21.67
N SER A 79 -18.72 -3.58 -22.97
CA SER A 79 -17.64 -4.12 -23.79
C SER A 79 -16.75 -3.01 -24.35
N LEU A 80 -15.54 -3.37 -24.79
CA LEU A 80 -14.61 -2.42 -25.42
C LEU A 80 -15.13 -1.81 -26.72
N ASP A 81 -16.04 -2.53 -27.40
CA ASP A 81 -16.68 -2.09 -28.64
C ASP A 81 -17.91 -1.22 -28.42
N ASP A 82 -18.45 -1.18 -27.19
CA ASP A 82 -19.54 -0.28 -26.87
C ASP A 82 -19.14 1.17 -27.04
N THR A 83 -20.12 2.01 -27.34
CA THR A 83 -19.87 3.41 -27.63
C THR A 83 -20.66 4.32 -26.69
N LEU A 84 -20.03 5.38 -26.21
CA LEU A 84 -20.65 6.44 -25.43
C LEU A 84 -20.85 7.70 -26.27
N ARG A 85 -21.93 8.44 -26.02
CA ARG A 85 -22.26 9.67 -26.73
C ARG A 85 -21.50 10.85 -26.14
N VAL A 86 -20.88 11.66 -26.97
CA VAL A 86 -20.28 12.93 -26.59
C VAL A 86 -21.37 14.00 -26.43
N SER A 87 -21.64 14.41 -25.21
CA SER A 87 -22.57 15.49 -24.90
C SER A 87 -22.03 16.85 -25.33
N ALA A 88 -22.90 17.83 -25.43
CA ALA A 88 -22.49 19.23 -25.63
C ALA A 88 -21.70 19.76 -24.42
N ASP A 89 -22.00 19.27 -23.22
CA ASP A 89 -21.33 19.64 -21.99
C ASP A 89 -19.90 19.09 -21.93
N ALA A 90 -19.72 17.77 -22.19
CA ALA A 90 -18.40 17.14 -22.25
C ALA A 90 -17.49 17.84 -23.29
N TRP A 91 -18.04 18.16 -24.47
CA TRP A 91 -17.29 18.89 -25.50
C TRP A 91 -16.94 20.31 -25.10
N ARG A 92 -17.85 21.05 -24.48
CA ARG A 92 -17.65 22.47 -24.09
C ARG A 92 -16.68 22.58 -22.93
N ARG A 93 -16.88 21.79 -21.87
CA ARG A 93 -16.08 21.85 -20.64
C ARG A 93 -14.75 21.13 -20.76
N GLY A 94 -14.70 19.94 -21.36
CA GLY A 94 -13.52 19.08 -21.45
C GLY A 94 -12.78 19.16 -22.79
N GLY A 95 -13.40 19.70 -23.84
CA GLY A 95 -12.87 19.72 -25.20
C GLY A 95 -11.84 20.84 -25.44
N ALA A 96 -11.38 20.95 -26.69
CA ALA A 96 -10.27 21.82 -27.09
C ALA A 96 -10.47 23.31 -26.70
N LYS A 97 -11.70 23.82 -26.79
CA LYS A 97 -12.01 25.23 -26.45
C LYS A 97 -11.82 25.57 -24.97
N SER A 98 -11.83 24.57 -24.09
CA SER A 98 -11.61 24.79 -22.65
C SER A 98 -10.14 25.09 -22.28
N GLY A 99 -9.20 24.91 -23.19
CA GLY A 99 -7.76 25.05 -22.92
C GLY A 99 -7.19 23.95 -22.01
N SER A 100 -8.02 22.97 -21.61
CA SER A 100 -7.62 21.89 -20.72
C SER A 100 -7.13 20.66 -21.51
N SER A 101 -6.71 19.62 -20.80
CA SER A 101 -6.31 18.35 -21.43
C SER A 101 -7.51 17.70 -22.11
N THR A 102 -7.38 17.37 -23.39
CA THR A 102 -8.50 16.87 -24.21
C THR A 102 -8.08 15.73 -25.13
N MET A 103 -8.99 14.85 -25.43
CA MET A 103 -8.89 13.81 -26.43
C MET A 103 -9.37 14.32 -27.83
N PHE A 104 -9.85 15.56 -27.90
CA PHE A 104 -10.41 16.19 -29.09
C PHE A 104 -11.68 15.50 -29.60
N LEU A 105 -12.60 15.17 -28.70
CA LEU A 105 -13.89 14.60 -29.02
C LEU A 105 -14.77 15.62 -29.75
N LEU A 106 -15.57 15.12 -30.71
CA LEU A 106 -16.53 15.94 -31.45
C LEU A 106 -17.94 15.77 -30.84
N PRO A 107 -18.71 16.86 -30.65
CA PRO A 107 -20.03 16.80 -30.06
C PRO A 107 -21.00 15.96 -30.90
N LYS A 108 -21.95 15.30 -30.22
CA LYS A 108 -22.97 14.42 -30.83
C LYS A 108 -22.43 13.13 -31.45
N LYS A 109 -21.12 12.92 -31.53
CA LYS A 109 -20.51 11.65 -31.99
C LYS A 109 -20.59 10.61 -30.90
N ARG A 110 -20.52 9.34 -31.29
CA ARG A 110 -20.31 8.21 -30.38
C ARG A 110 -18.87 7.74 -30.47
N VAL A 111 -18.28 7.40 -29.33
CA VAL A 111 -16.88 7.03 -29.22
C VAL A 111 -16.77 5.68 -28.53
N LYS A 112 -15.98 4.77 -29.07
CA LYS A 112 -15.75 3.45 -28.49
C LYS A 112 -15.04 3.58 -27.13
N ILE A 113 -15.38 2.66 -26.23
CA ILE A 113 -14.72 2.55 -24.93
C ILE A 113 -13.24 2.25 -25.09
N SER A 114 -12.88 1.41 -26.08
CA SER A 114 -11.49 1.12 -26.45
C SER A 114 -10.65 2.35 -26.86
N ASP A 115 -11.29 3.45 -27.29
CA ASP A 115 -10.65 4.73 -27.57
C ASP A 115 -10.64 5.67 -26.36
N LEU A 116 -11.70 5.65 -25.55
CA LEU A 116 -11.82 6.49 -24.35
C LEU A 116 -10.73 6.15 -23.32
N ILE A 117 -10.43 4.86 -23.13
CA ILE A 117 -9.40 4.42 -22.19
C ILE A 117 -8.04 5.05 -22.48
N PRO A 118 -7.42 4.87 -23.67
CA PRO A 118 -6.15 5.51 -23.97
C PRO A 118 -6.29 7.05 -24.05
N GLY A 119 -7.42 7.59 -24.43
CA GLY A 119 -7.71 9.02 -24.37
C GLY A 119 -7.58 9.59 -22.97
N ILE A 120 -8.06 8.88 -21.94
CA ILE A 120 -7.94 9.26 -20.54
C ILE A 120 -6.51 9.06 -20.01
N ILE A 121 -5.88 7.95 -20.36
CA ILE A 121 -4.53 7.59 -19.86
C ILE A 121 -3.45 8.46 -20.50
N VAL A 122 -3.34 8.42 -21.82
CA VAL A 122 -2.24 9.01 -22.59
C VAL A 122 -2.36 10.54 -22.64
N GLN A 123 -3.54 11.02 -23.03
CA GLN A 123 -3.80 12.45 -23.24
C GLN A 123 -4.30 13.15 -21.99
N SER A 124 -4.75 12.37 -21.00
CA SER A 124 -5.44 12.90 -19.83
C SER A 124 -6.73 13.67 -20.20
N GLY A 125 -7.47 13.20 -21.22
CA GLY A 125 -8.64 13.86 -21.78
C GLY A 125 -9.74 14.09 -20.75
N ASN A 126 -10.08 15.37 -20.50
CA ASN A 126 -11.16 15.74 -19.60
C ASN A 126 -12.52 15.49 -20.27
N ASP A 127 -12.60 15.75 -21.57
CA ASP A 127 -13.76 15.41 -22.40
C ASP A 127 -14.11 13.91 -22.32
N ALA A 128 -13.10 13.05 -22.44
CA ALA A 128 -13.28 11.60 -22.33
C ALA A 128 -13.76 11.18 -20.93
N CYS A 129 -13.25 11.80 -19.84
CA CYS A 129 -13.72 11.51 -18.49
C CYS A 129 -15.17 11.89 -18.28
N ILE A 130 -15.60 13.07 -18.77
CA ILE A 130 -17.00 13.51 -18.65
C ILE A 130 -17.92 12.57 -19.47
N VAL A 131 -17.50 12.18 -20.67
CA VAL A 131 -18.26 11.21 -21.49
C VAL A 131 -18.42 9.87 -20.76
N VAL A 132 -17.39 9.37 -20.11
CA VAL A 132 -17.45 8.15 -19.29
C VAL A 132 -18.39 8.35 -18.12
N ALA A 133 -18.27 9.46 -17.38
CA ALA A 133 -19.11 9.74 -16.22
C ALA A 133 -20.61 9.82 -16.59
N GLU A 134 -20.94 10.59 -17.62
CA GLU A 134 -22.31 10.71 -18.12
C GLU A 134 -22.85 9.37 -18.65
N GLY A 135 -21.99 8.59 -19.30
CA GLY A 135 -22.38 7.29 -19.85
C GLY A 135 -22.62 6.20 -18.81
N LEU A 136 -21.94 6.26 -17.68
CA LEU A 136 -22.02 5.25 -16.61
C LEU A 136 -23.07 5.58 -15.54
N ALA A 137 -23.21 6.85 -15.18
CA ALA A 137 -24.06 7.30 -14.07
C ALA A 137 -25.13 8.33 -14.49
N GLY A 138 -25.23 8.67 -15.78
CA GLY A 138 -26.21 9.66 -16.26
C GLY A 138 -25.74 11.11 -16.12
N SER A 139 -24.94 11.44 -15.09
CA SER A 139 -24.34 12.74 -14.91
C SER A 139 -22.94 12.66 -14.27
N GLU A 140 -22.12 13.71 -14.44
CA GLU A 140 -20.81 13.78 -13.78
C GLU A 140 -20.95 13.92 -12.26
N ALA A 141 -22.01 14.52 -11.76
CA ALA A 141 -22.25 14.70 -10.32
C ALA A 141 -22.54 13.35 -9.65
N GLU A 142 -23.48 12.57 -10.16
CA GLU A 142 -23.79 11.22 -9.68
C GLU A 142 -22.58 10.31 -9.77
N PHE A 143 -21.84 10.37 -10.87
CA PHE A 143 -20.60 9.60 -11.01
C PHE A 143 -19.57 9.96 -9.95
N ALA A 144 -19.44 11.24 -9.57
CA ALA A 144 -18.49 11.67 -8.52
C ALA A 144 -18.90 11.18 -7.12
N GLU A 145 -20.19 11.05 -6.86
CA GLU A 145 -20.72 10.43 -5.64
C GLU A 145 -20.37 8.93 -5.63
N GLU A 146 -20.67 8.20 -6.72
CA GLU A 146 -20.29 6.80 -6.87
C GLU A 146 -18.76 6.59 -6.76
N MET A 147 -17.94 7.50 -7.32
CA MET A 147 -16.47 7.46 -7.15
C MET A 147 -16.07 7.55 -5.67
N THR A 148 -16.75 8.35 -4.87
CA THR A 148 -16.47 8.51 -3.44
C THR A 148 -16.85 7.26 -2.65
N GLU A 149 -18.02 6.68 -2.92
CA GLU A 149 -18.48 5.43 -2.31
C GLU A 149 -17.55 4.26 -2.68
N LYS A 150 -17.18 4.16 -3.97
CA LYS A 150 -16.24 3.15 -4.45
C LYS A 150 -14.88 3.30 -3.77
N ALA A 151 -14.37 4.52 -3.64
CA ALA A 151 -13.11 4.80 -2.95
C ALA A 151 -13.15 4.25 -1.51
N LEU A 152 -14.20 4.54 -0.76
CA LEU A 152 -14.37 4.03 0.59
C LEU A 152 -14.39 2.49 0.62
N SER A 153 -15.12 1.85 -0.30
CA SER A 153 -15.25 0.39 -0.38
C SER A 153 -13.93 -0.34 -0.66
N ILE A 154 -12.98 0.31 -1.36
CA ILE A 154 -11.65 -0.25 -1.66
C ILE A 154 -10.56 0.19 -0.68
N GLY A 155 -10.93 0.89 0.40
CA GLY A 155 -10.03 1.29 1.48
C GLY A 155 -9.40 2.69 1.35
N MET A 156 -9.89 3.54 0.44
CA MET A 156 -9.46 4.94 0.31
C MET A 156 -10.27 5.83 1.26
N THR A 157 -10.05 5.68 2.55
CA THR A 157 -10.91 6.26 3.61
C THR A 157 -10.80 7.77 3.77
N ARG A 158 -9.85 8.42 3.10
CA ARG A 158 -9.61 9.87 3.19
C ARG A 158 -9.77 10.59 1.85
N SER A 159 -10.44 9.96 0.89
CA SER A 159 -10.68 10.49 -0.46
C SER A 159 -12.12 10.89 -0.66
N THR A 160 -12.33 12.02 -1.33
CA THR A 160 -13.62 12.53 -1.75
C THR A 160 -13.50 13.05 -3.18
N PHE A 161 -14.40 12.64 -4.06
CA PHE A 161 -14.44 13.08 -5.44
C PHE A 161 -15.63 14.02 -5.66
N ARG A 162 -15.46 15.02 -6.54
CA ARG A 162 -16.48 16.00 -6.91
C ARG A 162 -16.61 16.19 -8.42
N ASN A 163 -15.75 15.51 -9.17
CA ASN A 163 -15.80 15.42 -10.63
C ASN A 163 -14.96 14.24 -11.12
N SER A 164 -15.13 13.85 -12.37
CA SER A 164 -14.46 12.75 -13.03
C SER A 164 -13.01 13.05 -13.46
N THR A 165 -12.63 14.33 -13.49
CA THR A 165 -11.43 14.81 -14.18
C THR A 165 -10.27 15.12 -13.25
N GLY A 166 -10.55 15.45 -11.98
CA GLY A 166 -9.60 16.01 -11.01
C GLY A 166 -9.43 17.52 -11.15
N TRP A 167 -10.41 18.22 -11.73
CA TRP A 167 -10.43 19.67 -11.67
C TRP A 167 -10.52 20.16 -10.23
N PRO A 168 -9.94 21.35 -9.95
CA PRO A 168 -9.94 21.90 -8.61
C PRO A 168 -11.36 22.07 -8.05
N HIS A 169 -11.55 21.55 -6.85
CA HIS A 169 -12.72 21.79 -6.01
C HIS A 169 -12.27 21.67 -4.54
N PRO A 170 -12.76 22.53 -3.62
CA PRO A 170 -12.29 22.52 -2.23
C PRO A 170 -12.40 21.14 -1.53
N GLU A 171 -13.41 20.37 -1.87
CA GLU A 171 -13.65 19.05 -1.29
C GLU A 171 -13.16 17.90 -2.16
N HIS A 172 -12.58 18.15 -3.36
CA HIS A 172 -12.01 17.10 -4.20
C HIS A 172 -10.59 16.79 -3.74
N LEU A 173 -10.48 15.95 -2.73
CA LEU A 173 -9.26 15.67 -1.99
C LEU A 173 -9.01 14.15 -1.89
N THR A 174 -7.74 13.81 -1.85
CA THR A 174 -7.24 12.44 -1.62
C THR A 174 -5.99 12.47 -0.76
N THR A 175 -5.35 11.32 -0.54
CA THR A 175 -4.03 11.21 0.08
C THR A 175 -3.07 10.45 -0.83
N ALA A 176 -1.76 10.57 -0.60
CA ALA A 176 -0.79 9.78 -1.33
C ALA A 176 -0.99 8.27 -1.05
N ARG A 177 -1.38 7.90 0.18
CA ARG A 177 -1.71 6.51 0.55
C ARG A 177 -2.93 5.99 -0.20
N ASP A 178 -4.00 6.76 -0.28
CA ASP A 178 -5.21 6.34 -0.99
C ASP A 178 -4.94 6.16 -2.49
N LEU A 179 -4.13 7.04 -3.11
CA LEU A 179 -3.71 6.85 -4.51
C LEU A 179 -2.83 5.61 -4.70
N ALA A 180 -1.98 5.27 -3.73
CA ALA A 180 -1.20 4.02 -3.78
C ALA A 180 -2.13 2.80 -3.62
N THR A 181 -3.15 2.87 -2.75
CA THR A 181 -4.20 1.86 -2.63
C THR A 181 -4.94 1.68 -3.95
N LEU A 182 -5.38 2.78 -4.59
CA LEU A 182 -6.06 2.73 -5.89
C LEU A 182 -5.18 2.11 -6.97
N ALA A 183 -3.89 2.48 -7.03
CA ALA A 183 -2.94 1.90 -7.97
C ALA A 183 -2.79 0.38 -7.74
N LYS A 184 -2.62 -0.05 -6.49
CA LYS A 184 -2.54 -1.47 -6.13
C LYS A 184 -3.80 -2.23 -6.53
N ARG A 185 -4.98 -1.70 -6.19
CA ARG A 185 -6.27 -2.30 -6.56
C ARG A 185 -6.45 -2.38 -8.07
N THR A 186 -6.10 -1.31 -8.82
CA THR A 186 -6.17 -1.31 -10.28
C THR A 186 -5.34 -2.45 -10.89
N ILE A 187 -4.13 -2.68 -10.38
CA ILE A 187 -3.24 -3.75 -10.86
C ILE A 187 -3.80 -5.14 -10.54
N ILE A 188 -4.34 -5.34 -9.33
CA ILE A 188 -4.85 -6.63 -8.86
C ILE A 188 -6.19 -6.96 -9.50
N ASP A 189 -7.11 -5.99 -9.52
CA ASP A 189 -8.50 -6.24 -9.91
C ASP A 189 -8.69 -6.28 -11.41
N PHE A 190 -7.84 -5.58 -12.17
CA PHE A 190 -7.97 -5.42 -13.63
C PHE A 190 -6.67 -5.70 -14.40
N PRO A 191 -5.99 -6.85 -14.18
CA PRO A 191 -4.74 -7.17 -14.85
C PRO A 191 -4.88 -7.19 -16.38
N GLN A 192 -6.05 -7.58 -16.89
CA GLN A 192 -6.36 -7.63 -18.32
C GLN A 192 -6.40 -6.24 -18.98
N TYR A 193 -6.70 -5.17 -18.23
CA TYR A 193 -6.75 -3.79 -18.75
C TYR A 193 -5.52 -2.97 -18.35
N TYR A 194 -4.69 -3.48 -17.47
CA TYR A 194 -3.55 -2.74 -16.94
C TYR A 194 -2.53 -2.35 -18.02
N HIS A 195 -2.43 -3.13 -19.10
CA HIS A 195 -1.53 -2.89 -20.20
C HIS A 195 -1.72 -1.51 -20.89
N TYR A 196 -2.92 -0.91 -20.81
CA TYR A 196 -3.16 0.43 -21.36
C TYR A 196 -2.30 1.51 -20.71
N TYR A 197 -1.91 1.35 -19.43
CA TYR A 197 -1.13 2.37 -18.71
C TYR A 197 0.30 2.54 -19.23
N LYS A 198 0.88 1.53 -19.87
CA LYS A 198 2.21 1.60 -20.47
C LYS A 198 2.22 2.11 -21.92
N GLN A 199 1.04 2.42 -22.50
CA GLN A 199 0.95 2.90 -23.87
C GLN A 199 1.61 4.28 -24.01
N LEU A 200 2.61 4.37 -24.91
CA LEU A 200 3.43 5.58 -25.08
C LEU A 200 2.76 6.68 -25.89
N LYS A 201 1.89 6.31 -26.83
CA LYS A 201 1.25 7.22 -27.78
C LYS A 201 -0.15 6.72 -28.14
N PHE A 202 -1.02 7.66 -28.45
CA PHE A 202 -2.37 7.40 -28.95
C PHE A 202 -2.73 8.45 -29.99
N THR A 203 -3.41 8.03 -31.06
CA THR A 203 -3.87 8.93 -32.12
C THR A 203 -5.37 8.85 -32.20
N TYR A 204 -6.05 9.98 -32.11
CA TYR A 204 -7.49 10.09 -32.29
C TYR A 204 -7.83 11.30 -33.15
N ASN A 205 -8.77 11.18 -34.06
CA ASN A 205 -9.12 12.22 -35.06
C ASN A 205 -7.88 12.80 -35.78
N GLY A 206 -6.90 11.96 -36.13
CA GLY A 206 -5.65 12.40 -36.76
C GLY A 206 -4.64 13.09 -35.83
N ILE A 207 -5.02 13.36 -34.59
CA ILE A 207 -4.16 14.05 -33.62
C ILE A 207 -3.40 13.02 -32.77
N LYS A 208 -2.09 12.94 -32.98
CA LYS A 208 -1.18 12.09 -32.22
C LYS A 208 -0.75 12.78 -30.93
N GLN A 209 -0.92 12.12 -29.80
CA GLN A 209 -0.44 12.58 -28.50
C GLN A 209 0.43 11.52 -27.81
N HIS A 210 1.28 11.98 -26.88
CA HIS A 210 2.21 11.16 -26.15
C HIS A 210 1.83 11.06 -24.68
N ASN A 211 2.11 9.91 -24.06
CA ASN A 211 1.90 9.73 -22.64
C ASN A 211 2.75 10.72 -21.84
N ARG A 212 2.15 11.34 -20.85
CA ARG A 212 2.80 12.36 -20.02
C ARG A 212 3.60 11.79 -18.85
N ASN A 213 3.54 10.47 -18.64
CA ASN A 213 4.35 9.79 -17.62
C ASN A 213 5.81 9.67 -18.13
N PRO A 214 6.75 10.44 -17.56
CA PRO A 214 8.13 10.47 -18.07
C PRO A 214 8.90 9.17 -17.82
N LEU A 215 8.46 8.36 -16.84
CA LEU A 215 9.14 7.11 -16.50
C LEU A 215 8.97 6.03 -17.57
N LEU A 216 7.89 6.09 -18.36
CA LEU A 216 7.65 5.15 -19.46
C LEU A 216 8.68 5.26 -20.61
N TYR A 217 9.43 6.36 -20.67
CA TYR A 217 10.47 6.61 -21.67
C TYR A 217 11.88 6.30 -21.15
N LYS A 218 11.98 5.69 -19.97
CA LYS A 218 13.22 5.32 -19.29
C LYS A 218 13.27 3.81 -19.12
N ASP A 219 14.45 3.24 -19.29
CA ASP A 219 14.66 1.80 -19.08
C ASP A 219 14.78 1.50 -17.58
N MET A 220 13.64 1.55 -16.89
CA MET A 220 13.59 1.34 -15.45
C MET A 220 12.48 0.37 -15.00
N GLY A 221 11.82 -0.31 -15.95
CA GLY A 221 10.73 -1.23 -15.69
C GLY A 221 9.39 -0.55 -15.35
N ALA A 222 9.25 0.75 -15.61
CA ALA A 222 8.01 1.47 -15.37
C ALA A 222 6.91 1.05 -16.36
N ASP A 223 5.68 0.82 -15.84
CA ASP A 223 4.54 0.33 -16.62
C ASP A 223 3.22 1.08 -16.34
N GLY A 224 3.27 2.17 -15.61
CA GLY A 224 2.09 2.99 -15.27
C GLY A 224 2.45 4.16 -14.37
N LEU A 225 1.48 4.93 -13.86
CA LEU A 225 0.06 4.96 -14.21
C LEU A 225 -0.35 6.35 -14.71
N LYS A 226 -0.40 7.36 -13.81
CA LYS A 226 -1.04 8.64 -14.14
C LYS A 226 -0.34 9.85 -13.54
N THR A 227 -0.18 10.89 -14.36
CA THR A 227 0.32 12.22 -13.95
C THR A 227 -0.85 13.13 -13.54
N GLY A 228 -0.57 14.06 -12.63
CA GLY A 228 -1.44 15.16 -12.27
C GLY A 228 -0.70 16.51 -12.31
N HIS A 229 -1.45 17.59 -12.57
CA HIS A 229 -0.97 18.94 -12.38
C HIS A 229 -2.13 19.95 -12.33
N THR A 230 -2.13 20.76 -11.32
CA THR A 230 -2.84 22.05 -11.22
C THR A 230 -1.95 23.02 -10.46
N GLN A 231 -2.24 24.31 -10.49
CA GLN A 231 -1.47 25.29 -9.71
C GLN A 231 -1.46 24.96 -8.21
N VAL A 232 -2.59 24.55 -7.66
CA VAL A 232 -2.73 24.23 -6.23
C VAL A 232 -2.06 22.89 -5.87
N ALA A 233 -2.24 21.87 -6.71
CA ALA A 233 -1.68 20.55 -6.48
C ALA A 233 -0.16 20.49 -6.67
N GLY A 234 0.40 21.33 -7.56
CA GLY A 234 1.74 21.12 -8.10
C GLY A 234 1.78 19.95 -9.09
N TYR A 235 2.97 19.46 -9.42
CA TYR A 235 3.15 18.31 -10.29
C TYR A 235 3.10 17.02 -9.46
N GLY A 236 2.27 16.07 -9.88
CA GLY A 236 2.10 14.77 -9.24
C GLY A 236 2.28 13.61 -10.23
N LEU A 237 2.61 12.44 -9.69
CA LEU A 237 2.71 11.17 -10.42
C LEU A 237 2.35 10.01 -9.48
N THR A 238 1.39 9.22 -9.89
CA THR A 238 1.21 7.85 -9.40
C THR A 238 1.89 6.92 -10.39
N SER A 239 2.90 6.18 -9.95
CA SER A 239 3.71 5.32 -10.81
C SER A 239 3.86 3.91 -10.26
N SER A 240 4.18 2.98 -11.14
CA SER A 240 4.55 1.61 -10.84
C SER A 240 5.73 1.20 -11.71
N ALA A 241 6.62 0.39 -11.15
CA ALA A 241 7.72 -0.23 -11.87
C ALA A 241 7.94 -1.67 -11.39
N VAL A 242 8.41 -2.54 -12.29
CA VAL A 242 8.70 -3.95 -12.02
C VAL A 242 10.14 -4.26 -12.38
N ARG A 243 10.88 -4.91 -11.46
CA ARG A 243 12.24 -5.40 -11.68
C ARG A 243 12.43 -6.75 -11.00
N GLY A 244 12.89 -7.74 -11.74
CA GLY A 244 13.13 -9.09 -11.19
C GLY A 244 11.89 -9.69 -10.51
N GLY A 245 10.70 -9.48 -11.05
CA GLY A 245 9.44 -9.95 -10.50
C GLY A 245 8.89 -9.13 -9.32
N ARG A 246 9.65 -8.16 -8.79
CA ARG A 246 9.25 -7.30 -7.69
C ARG A 246 8.65 -6.00 -8.21
N ARG A 247 7.50 -5.58 -7.67
CA ARG A 247 6.80 -4.37 -8.06
C ARG A 247 6.79 -3.34 -6.94
N LEU A 248 7.19 -2.10 -7.28
CA LEU A 248 7.05 -0.93 -6.41
C LEU A 248 5.98 0.01 -6.96
N ILE A 249 5.15 0.55 -6.08
CA ILE A 249 4.20 1.61 -6.37
C ILE A 249 4.70 2.87 -5.65
N LEU A 250 4.82 3.97 -6.39
CA LEU A 250 5.26 5.25 -5.87
C LEU A 250 4.24 6.33 -6.23
N VAL A 251 3.79 7.09 -5.24
CA VAL A 251 3.03 8.31 -5.42
C VAL A 251 3.86 9.48 -4.93
N VAL A 252 3.98 10.51 -5.75
CA VAL A 252 4.56 11.81 -5.39
C VAL A 252 3.61 12.93 -5.81
N ASN A 253 3.51 13.98 -4.99
CA ASN A 253 2.69 15.15 -5.28
C ASN A 253 3.38 16.43 -4.80
N GLY A 254 2.92 17.58 -5.29
CA GLY A 254 3.45 18.88 -4.87
C GLY A 254 4.84 19.20 -5.39
N LEU A 255 5.30 18.54 -6.46
CA LEU A 255 6.56 18.89 -7.11
C LEU A 255 6.44 20.19 -7.89
N LEU A 256 7.53 20.97 -7.97
CA LEU A 256 7.51 22.33 -8.47
C LEU A 256 7.61 22.43 -10.00
N SER A 257 8.00 21.37 -10.72
CA SER A 257 8.19 21.43 -12.17
C SER A 257 7.98 20.09 -12.87
N LYS A 258 7.80 20.13 -14.20
CA LYS A 258 7.81 18.93 -15.06
C LYS A 258 9.15 18.18 -14.95
N LYS A 259 10.27 18.88 -14.81
CA LYS A 259 11.59 18.29 -14.63
C LYS A 259 11.65 17.52 -13.30
N ALA A 260 11.23 18.14 -12.20
CA ALA A 260 11.16 17.49 -10.90
C ALA A 260 10.28 16.23 -10.94
N ARG A 261 9.11 16.28 -11.61
CA ARG A 261 8.24 15.10 -11.81
C ARG A 261 8.89 13.99 -12.63
N SER A 262 9.90 14.28 -13.43
CA SER A 262 10.66 13.28 -14.19
C SER A 262 11.81 12.68 -13.37
N THR A 263 12.55 13.52 -12.65
CA THR A 263 13.80 13.10 -11.99
C THR A 263 13.59 12.54 -10.59
N GLU A 264 12.65 13.10 -9.83
CA GLU A 264 12.46 12.67 -8.45
C GLU A 264 11.84 11.27 -8.32
N PRO A 265 10.76 10.90 -9.03
CA PRO A 265 10.25 9.54 -8.99
C PRO A 265 11.27 8.49 -9.48
N GLU A 266 12.07 8.81 -10.49
CA GLU A 266 13.15 7.94 -10.95
C GLU A 266 14.15 7.68 -9.81
N ARG A 267 14.68 8.73 -9.19
CA ARG A 267 15.62 8.64 -8.08
C ARG A 267 15.07 7.81 -6.91
N LEU A 268 13.81 8.01 -6.57
CA LEU A 268 13.15 7.29 -5.49
C LEU A 268 12.95 5.81 -5.82
N LEU A 269 12.48 5.47 -7.01
CA LEU A 269 12.30 4.08 -7.44
C LEU A 269 13.65 3.35 -7.53
N GLU A 270 14.69 3.98 -8.11
CA GLU A 270 16.05 3.43 -8.13
C GLU A 270 16.54 3.11 -6.72
N TRP A 271 16.36 4.05 -5.78
CA TRP A 271 16.70 3.84 -4.40
C TRP A 271 15.91 2.67 -3.78
N GLY A 272 14.59 2.60 -4.01
CA GLY A 272 13.74 1.54 -3.46
C GLY A 272 14.14 0.15 -3.95
N PHE A 273 14.48 0.00 -5.23
CA PHE A 273 14.97 -1.27 -5.77
C PHE A 273 16.39 -1.64 -5.31
N ARG A 274 17.27 -0.65 -5.17
CA ARG A 274 18.67 -0.86 -4.76
C ARG A 274 18.79 -1.18 -3.27
N GLU A 275 18.14 -0.40 -2.41
CA GLU A 275 18.35 -0.48 -0.97
C GLU A 275 17.48 -1.54 -0.28
N PHE A 276 16.33 -1.91 -0.86
CA PHE A 276 15.37 -2.83 -0.25
C PHE A 276 15.26 -4.13 -1.03
N ASN A 277 14.91 -5.21 -0.31
CA ASN A 277 14.60 -6.49 -0.92
C ASN A 277 13.48 -7.19 -0.15
N ASN A 278 12.80 -8.13 -0.81
CA ASN A 278 11.79 -8.99 -0.21
C ASN A 278 12.45 -10.28 0.28
N TYR A 279 12.12 -10.67 1.51
CA TYR A 279 12.61 -11.88 2.15
C TYR A 279 11.43 -12.76 2.54
N ALA A 280 11.35 -13.96 1.96
CA ALA A 280 10.48 -15.01 2.43
C ALA A 280 11.09 -15.57 3.74
N LEU A 281 10.33 -15.53 4.83
CA LEU A 281 10.78 -15.99 6.13
C LEU A 281 10.21 -17.34 6.49
N PHE A 282 8.92 -17.55 6.22
CA PHE A 282 8.21 -18.81 6.48
C PHE A 282 7.19 -19.07 5.39
N GLU A 283 7.00 -20.35 5.09
CA GLU A 283 5.91 -20.82 4.24
C GLU A 283 4.74 -21.28 5.13
N LYS A 284 3.53 -21.17 4.61
CA LYS A 284 2.33 -21.70 5.27
C LYS A 284 2.51 -23.17 5.63
N GLY A 285 2.17 -23.53 6.85
CA GLY A 285 2.28 -24.92 7.37
C GLY A 285 3.63 -25.23 8.01
N THR A 286 4.60 -24.31 7.97
CA THR A 286 5.89 -24.51 8.63
C THR A 286 5.71 -24.57 10.16
N GLU A 287 6.32 -25.57 10.77
CA GLU A 287 6.54 -25.62 12.22
C GLU A 287 7.65 -24.64 12.58
N VAL A 288 7.33 -23.66 13.43
CA VAL A 288 8.25 -22.58 13.81
C VAL A 288 9.00 -22.94 15.08
N GLU A 289 8.30 -23.58 16.04
CA GLU A 289 8.78 -23.92 17.37
C GLU A 289 7.86 -24.99 17.97
N THR A 290 8.26 -25.61 19.10
CA THR A 290 7.39 -26.46 19.92
C THR A 290 7.14 -25.81 21.26
N ALA A 291 5.91 -25.92 21.76
CA ALA A 291 5.54 -25.45 23.10
C ALA A 291 5.28 -26.61 24.05
N ASN A 292 5.74 -26.48 25.30
CA ASN A 292 5.47 -27.43 26.37
C ASN A 292 3.98 -27.41 26.78
N VAL A 293 3.42 -28.59 26.99
CA VAL A 293 2.00 -28.76 27.36
C VAL A 293 1.88 -29.22 28.81
N TRP A 294 0.97 -28.55 29.55
CA TRP A 294 0.63 -28.91 30.93
C TRP A 294 -0.57 -29.88 30.96
N LEU A 295 -0.42 -31.00 31.68
CA LEU A 295 -1.44 -32.04 31.87
C LEU A 295 -2.00 -32.62 30.55
N GLY A 296 -1.19 -32.63 29.47
CA GLY A 296 -1.54 -33.23 28.20
C GLY A 296 -1.04 -34.68 28.07
N LYS A 297 -1.69 -35.48 27.21
CA LYS A 297 -1.18 -36.81 26.83
C LYS A 297 0.14 -36.71 26.05
N ALA A 298 0.34 -35.63 25.29
CA ALA A 298 1.62 -35.26 24.72
C ALA A 298 2.26 -34.15 25.58
N SER A 299 3.58 -34.22 25.74
CA SER A 299 4.35 -33.23 26.51
C SER A 299 4.58 -31.91 25.75
N THR A 300 4.45 -31.94 24.45
CA THR A 300 4.67 -30.80 23.56
C THR A 300 3.62 -30.71 22.48
N VAL A 301 3.46 -29.52 21.89
CA VAL A 301 2.62 -29.26 20.72
C VAL A 301 3.39 -28.40 19.71
N PRO A 302 3.41 -28.74 18.41
CA PRO A 302 4.06 -27.93 17.40
C PRO A 302 3.28 -26.61 17.17
N LEU A 303 4.02 -25.51 17.00
CA LEU A 303 3.50 -24.19 16.70
C LEU A 303 3.62 -23.93 15.20
N ILE A 304 2.49 -23.85 14.50
CA ILE A 304 2.41 -23.78 13.04
C ILE A 304 2.04 -22.35 12.59
N ILE A 305 2.68 -21.90 11.53
CA ILE A 305 2.31 -20.66 10.84
C ILE A 305 1.28 -20.97 9.74
N GLU A 306 0.17 -20.20 9.69
CA GLU A 306 -0.95 -20.50 8.78
C GLU A 306 -0.95 -19.70 7.48
N GLN A 307 0.07 -18.87 7.28
CA GLN A 307 0.23 -18.04 6.08
C GLN A 307 1.69 -17.92 5.70
N ASP A 308 1.93 -17.61 4.43
CA ASP A 308 3.27 -17.23 4.00
C ASP A 308 3.67 -15.91 4.65
N VAL A 309 4.90 -15.83 5.14
CA VAL A 309 5.47 -14.63 5.75
C VAL A 309 6.60 -14.11 4.89
N LYS A 310 6.32 -13.03 4.21
CA LYS A 310 7.27 -12.31 3.36
C LYS A 310 7.32 -10.85 3.82
N ILE A 311 8.49 -10.29 3.93
CA ILE A 311 8.69 -8.92 4.39
C ILE A 311 9.64 -8.16 3.50
N THR A 312 9.47 -6.85 3.39
CA THR A 312 10.42 -5.95 2.74
C THR A 312 11.33 -5.32 3.79
N LEU A 313 12.64 -5.47 3.62
CA LEU A 313 13.65 -4.86 4.49
C LEU A 313 14.74 -4.16 3.68
N ALA A 314 15.31 -3.13 4.27
CA ALA A 314 16.58 -2.59 3.79
C ALA A 314 17.64 -3.70 3.86
N ARG A 315 18.43 -3.88 2.80
CA ARG A 315 19.46 -4.95 2.71
C ARG A 315 20.40 -4.95 3.92
N LYS A 316 20.83 -3.76 4.36
CA LYS A 316 21.68 -3.57 5.55
C LYS A 316 21.00 -3.86 6.89
N SER A 317 19.69 -4.05 6.92
CA SER A 317 18.92 -4.33 8.13
C SER A 317 18.64 -5.82 8.31
N ARG A 318 18.96 -6.67 7.32
CA ARG A 318 18.65 -8.11 7.34
C ARG A 318 19.32 -8.80 8.53
N ASP A 319 20.62 -8.58 8.73
CA ASP A 319 21.40 -9.25 9.78
C ASP A 319 21.02 -8.79 11.19
N LYS A 320 20.28 -7.67 11.29
CA LYS A 320 19.78 -7.11 12.55
C LYS A 320 18.31 -7.48 12.80
N MET A 321 17.71 -8.27 11.92
CA MET A 321 16.37 -8.79 12.10
C MET A 321 16.36 -9.82 13.22
N LYS A 322 15.37 -9.74 14.10
CA LYS A 322 15.12 -10.72 15.16
C LYS A 322 13.74 -11.32 14.98
N VAL A 323 13.68 -12.63 15.10
CA VAL A 323 12.45 -13.42 15.10
C VAL A 323 12.36 -14.09 16.46
N THR A 324 11.27 -13.89 17.17
CA THR A 324 11.04 -14.44 18.50
C THR A 324 9.64 -15.05 18.59
N VAL A 325 9.53 -16.17 19.25
CA VAL A 325 8.23 -16.77 19.58
C VAL A 325 7.95 -16.53 21.06
N SER A 326 6.72 -16.15 21.37
CA SER A 326 6.26 -15.95 22.75
C SER A 326 4.91 -16.64 22.97
N PHE A 327 4.78 -17.35 24.08
CA PHE A 327 3.56 -17.98 24.54
C PHE A 327 3.57 -18.06 26.09
N LYS A 328 2.40 -18.24 26.67
CA LYS A 328 2.28 -18.50 28.11
C LYS A 328 2.47 -20.01 28.31
N GLY A 329 3.65 -20.39 28.71
CA GLY A 329 3.99 -21.81 28.90
C GLY A 329 4.06 -22.22 30.38
N PRO A 330 3.90 -23.50 30.69
CA PRO A 330 3.39 -24.55 29.79
C PRO A 330 1.90 -24.37 29.44
N ILE A 331 1.53 -24.71 28.20
CA ILE A 331 0.15 -24.52 27.69
C ILE A 331 -0.77 -25.63 28.27
N PRO A 332 -1.88 -25.29 28.92
CA PRO A 332 -2.74 -26.29 29.54
C PRO A 332 -3.56 -27.10 28.49
N ALA A 333 -3.55 -28.43 28.64
CA ALA A 333 -4.43 -29.31 27.86
C ALA A 333 -5.89 -29.22 28.36
N PRO A 334 -6.92 -29.46 27.50
CA PRO A 334 -6.82 -29.95 26.13
C PRO A 334 -6.50 -28.81 25.14
N ILE A 335 -5.79 -29.13 24.05
CA ILE A 335 -5.48 -28.21 22.94
C ILE A 335 -6.06 -28.84 21.67
N LYS A 336 -6.72 -28.03 20.85
CA LYS A 336 -7.20 -28.45 19.53
C LYS A 336 -6.28 -27.92 18.44
N LYS A 337 -6.07 -28.73 17.42
CA LYS A 337 -5.36 -28.28 16.20
C LYS A 337 -6.04 -27.01 15.66
N GLY A 338 -5.24 -25.97 15.39
CA GLY A 338 -5.72 -24.65 14.93
C GLY A 338 -5.95 -23.63 16.05
N ASP A 339 -5.92 -24.02 17.34
CA ASP A 339 -5.99 -23.05 18.45
C ASP A 339 -4.82 -22.06 18.37
N LYS A 340 -5.09 -20.76 18.50
CA LYS A 340 -4.07 -19.70 18.50
C LYS A 340 -3.43 -19.63 19.88
N ILE A 341 -2.23 -20.17 20.02
CA ILE A 341 -1.59 -20.41 21.33
C ILE A 341 -0.23 -19.71 21.49
N ALA A 342 0.32 -19.12 20.42
CA ALA A 342 1.57 -18.40 20.50
C ALA A 342 1.59 -17.20 19.53
N VAL A 343 2.58 -16.33 19.69
CA VAL A 343 2.81 -15.14 18.85
C VAL A 343 4.25 -15.18 18.32
N LEU A 344 4.39 -15.14 17.01
CA LEU A 344 5.65 -14.89 16.32
C LEU A 344 5.83 -13.38 16.18
N LYS A 345 6.92 -12.85 16.71
CA LYS A 345 7.27 -11.42 16.61
C LYS A 345 8.53 -11.25 15.76
N ILE A 346 8.39 -10.43 14.71
CA ILE A 346 9.49 -10.06 13.80
C ILE A 346 9.81 -8.60 14.01
N THR A 347 11.06 -8.31 14.34
CA THR A 347 11.58 -6.94 14.53
C THR A 347 12.79 -6.71 13.67
N ALA A 348 12.90 -5.51 13.09
CA ALA A 348 14.07 -5.09 12.32
C ALA A 348 14.23 -3.56 12.42
N PRO A 349 15.45 -3.01 12.29
CA PRO A 349 15.66 -1.56 12.26
C PRO A 349 14.89 -0.90 11.13
N GLY A 350 14.23 0.21 11.44
CA GLY A 350 13.47 0.99 10.46
C GLY A 350 12.09 0.42 10.08
N ARG A 351 11.64 -0.63 10.79
CA ARG A 351 10.32 -1.25 10.57
C ARG A 351 9.53 -1.32 11.89
N LYS A 352 8.23 -1.15 11.82
CA LYS A 352 7.35 -1.48 12.95
C LYS A 352 7.38 -2.98 13.19
N PRO A 353 7.37 -3.43 14.46
CA PRO A 353 7.25 -4.85 14.78
C PRO A 353 6.03 -5.48 14.09
N MET A 354 6.22 -6.69 13.57
CA MET A 354 5.12 -7.50 13.01
C MET A 354 4.86 -8.65 13.98
N GLU A 355 3.59 -8.88 14.30
CA GLU A 355 3.16 -9.98 15.16
C GLU A 355 2.20 -10.87 14.37
N ILE A 356 2.42 -12.17 14.45
CA ILE A 356 1.66 -13.20 13.72
C ILE A 356 1.27 -14.27 14.73
N LEU A 357 -0.01 -14.64 14.75
CA LEU A 357 -0.51 -15.71 15.61
C LEU A 357 -0.06 -17.06 15.06
N LEU A 358 0.51 -17.89 15.93
CA LEU A 358 0.83 -19.28 15.66
C LEU A 358 -0.26 -20.20 16.22
N SER A 359 -0.55 -21.25 15.47
CA SER A 359 -1.59 -22.23 15.81
C SER A 359 -0.98 -23.53 16.31
N ALA A 360 -1.73 -24.26 17.14
CA ALA A 360 -1.44 -25.63 17.46
C ALA A 360 -1.47 -26.50 16.20
N GLY A 361 -0.40 -27.24 15.94
CA GLY A 361 -0.30 -28.13 14.76
C GLY A 361 -0.97 -29.51 14.96
N ALA A 362 -1.29 -29.84 16.20
CA ALA A 362 -1.90 -31.13 16.57
C ALA A 362 -2.87 -30.98 17.73
N ASP A 363 -3.78 -31.97 17.87
CA ASP A 363 -4.61 -32.11 19.05
C ASP A 363 -3.80 -32.66 20.21
N VAL A 364 -3.99 -32.14 21.40
CA VAL A 364 -3.44 -32.70 22.63
C VAL A 364 -4.55 -32.88 23.65
N GLU A 365 -4.93 -34.13 23.86
CA GLU A 365 -5.93 -34.50 24.87
C GLU A 365 -5.37 -34.33 26.27
N ARG A 366 -6.26 -34.05 27.23
CA ARG A 366 -5.91 -33.99 28.64
C ARG A 366 -5.65 -35.37 29.23
N LEU A 367 -4.66 -35.47 30.12
CA LEU A 367 -4.41 -36.64 30.92
C LEU A 367 -5.65 -37.07 31.74
N GLY A 368 -5.90 -38.34 31.90
CA GLY A 368 -6.89 -38.90 32.84
C GLY A 368 -6.54 -38.59 34.30
N LEU A 369 -7.44 -38.89 35.22
CA LEU A 369 -7.29 -38.56 36.66
C LEU A 369 -5.95 -39.07 37.27
N ILE A 370 -5.58 -40.31 37.01
CA ILE A 370 -4.33 -40.93 37.52
C ILE A 370 -3.09 -40.19 36.94
N GLY A 371 -3.08 -39.92 35.65
CA GLY A 371 -1.98 -39.20 35.01
C GLY A 371 -1.82 -37.76 35.53
N ARG A 372 -2.91 -37.09 35.83
CA ARG A 372 -2.87 -35.74 36.45
C ARG A 372 -2.30 -35.71 37.86
N LEU A 373 -2.65 -36.72 38.69
CA LEU A 373 -2.07 -36.87 40.02
C LEU A 373 -0.56 -37.13 39.93
N GLY A 374 -0.12 -38.02 39.01
CA GLY A 374 1.29 -38.27 38.81
C GLY A 374 2.06 -37.03 38.34
N ALA A 375 1.52 -36.29 37.40
CA ALA A 375 2.15 -35.03 36.92
C ALA A 375 2.23 -33.95 38.01
N ALA A 376 1.19 -33.84 38.85
CA ALA A 376 1.18 -32.89 39.97
C ALA A 376 2.23 -33.26 41.04
N LEU A 377 2.34 -34.55 41.40
CA LEU A 377 3.37 -35.05 42.33
C LEU A 377 4.77 -34.83 41.78
N SER A 378 5.02 -35.14 40.51
CA SER A 378 6.29 -34.90 39.84
C SER A 378 6.69 -33.41 39.84
N SER A 379 5.73 -32.52 39.58
CA SER A 379 5.95 -31.05 39.60
C SER A 379 6.30 -30.55 41.01
N ILE A 380 5.76 -31.15 42.07
CA ILE A 380 6.01 -30.78 43.46
C ILE A 380 7.40 -31.27 43.91
N LEU A 381 7.77 -32.49 43.48
CA LEU A 381 9.03 -33.15 43.93
C LEU A 381 10.27 -32.68 43.18
N TRP A 382 10.14 -32.36 41.89
CA TRP A 382 11.28 -32.09 41.01
C TRP A 382 11.34 -30.66 40.47
N GLY A 383 10.41 -29.80 40.87
CA GLY A 383 10.31 -28.47 40.33
C GLY A 383 9.96 -28.48 38.82
N HIS A 384 9.58 -27.36 38.26
CA HIS A 384 9.34 -27.22 36.83
C HIS A 384 10.70 -27.34 36.13
N ALA A 385 11.08 -28.50 35.63
CA ALA A 385 12.08 -28.65 34.62
C ALA A 385 11.42 -28.26 33.28
N GLY A 386 11.73 -27.07 32.75
CA GLY A 386 11.20 -26.63 31.45
C GLY A 386 11.59 -25.26 31.10
#